data_97ec7dac2d6ae472742ce556dcfebb72
#
_entry.id   97ec7dac2d6ae472742ce556dcfebb72
#
_cell.length_a   1.000
_cell.length_b   1.000
_cell.length_c   1.000
_cell.angle_alpha   90.00
_cell.angle_beta   90.00
_cell.angle_gamma   90.00
#
_symmetry.space_group_name_H-M   'P 1'
#
loop_
_entity.id
_entity.type
_entity.pdbx_description
1 polymer ?
#
loop_
_entity_poly.entity_id
_entity_poly.type
_entity_poly.pdbx_seq_one_letter_code
_entity_poly.pdbx_strand_id
1 'polypeptide(L)'
;MDGLPGNLVEPPPHERAHPVGNLDDLPRIMITAEEAYPVLEALFLRAREEVRMGFRIFDPATPLYSAEGRAVGRDWFDLVLHTLCRGVDVEVVISDFDPVVASETHRLTWRSIRMLTAVRELARAAGAAGRLRAVAAMHPARVAPAARLALYGNIRAEVRERIAWLGRMEEAERARALAEMPGLDRWIHGSGGRMRPVRWPVPDLVPATHHQKLAVFDRETLFIGGLDVNERRFDTKDHDRDAPQTWHDIQVLVGGREAADAHAHLGRFLDEVALRRPVAPSGGTILRTLSTARRFRGVSMAPEPAVAEIEEAHVEAVGRAERFVYLESQFFRSRPLAAAMARAARANPSLTCILMLPAAPEELAFEGREKVDMRYGEFLQARCLRKIRRAFGSRLFVGAPARAVRHHTDGRDTLRAAPIVYVHAKASFFDDRLCIVSSANLNGRSFRWDTEAGVTFADPEVIRAFRLRCFDHWLPDDAAPEARAPGSAVGAWTRLAAQNAAAPPQRRRGFVMPYEFEPGERFGRDLVAVPEELV
;
A
#
# COMPACT_ATOMS: atom_id res chain seq x y z
N MET A 1 -51.80 23.01 -11.46
CA MET A 1 -51.03 22.02 -10.65
C MET A 1 -49.66 21.92 -11.31
N ASP A 2 -48.79 22.82 -10.94
CA ASP A 2 -47.45 22.92 -11.56
C ASP A 2 -46.50 22.09 -10.71
N GLY A 3 -45.98 21.02 -11.35
CA GLY A 3 -44.96 20.17 -10.76
C GLY A 3 -43.64 20.93 -10.67
N LEU A 4 -43.17 21.14 -9.45
CA LEU A 4 -41.80 21.61 -9.17
C LEU A 4 -40.80 20.60 -9.74
N PRO A 5 -39.77 21.00 -10.47
CA PRO A 5 -38.68 20.12 -10.83
C PRO A 5 -37.93 19.77 -9.54
N GLY A 6 -38.03 18.53 -9.13
CA GLY A 6 -37.17 17.99 -8.06
C GLY A 6 -35.72 18.14 -8.51
N ASN A 7 -34.97 19.03 -7.90
CA ASN A 7 -33.51 18.99 -7.93
C ASN A 7 -33.10 17.65 -7.32
N LEU A 8 -32.85 16.67 -8.17
CA LEU A 8 -32.14 15.46 -7.79
C LEU A 8 -30.74 15.93 -7.39
N VAL A 9 -30.51 16.09 -6.09
CA VAL A 9 -29.17 16.30 -5.55
C VAL A 9 -28.39 15.05 -5.98
N GLU A 10 -27.39 15.24 -6.83
CA GLU A 10 -26.52 14.13 -7.22
C GLU A 10 -25.94 13.49 -5.96
N PRO A 11 -25.97 12.16 -5.84
CA PRO A 11 -25.38 11.48 -4.69
C PRO A 11 -23.88 11.82 -4.59
N PRO A 12 -23.32 11.91 -3.38
CA PRO A 12 -21.90 12.18 -3.20
C PRO A 12 -21.05 11.14 -3.98
N PRO A 13 -19.83 11.49 -4.41
CA PRO A 13 -19.00 10.67 -5.30
C PRO A 13 -18.87 9.20 -4.87
N HIS A 14 -18.76 8.96 -3.57
CA HIS A 14 -18.67 7.60 -3.00
C HIS A 14 -19.99 6.81 -3.04
N GLU A 15 -21.11 7.46 -3.32
CA GLU A 15 -22.42 6.82 -3.51
C GLU A 15 -22.77 6.60 -4.98
N ARG A 16 -21.98 7.11 -5.92
CA ARG A 16 -22.20 6.89 -7.36
C ARG A 16 -21.68 5.52 -7.78
N ALA A 17 -22.32 4.93 -8.79
CA ALA A 17 -21.75 3.77 -9.46
C ALA A 17 -20.68 4.23 -10.46
N HIS A 18 -19.53 3.56 -10.42
CA HIS A 18 -18.40 3.88 -11.29
C HIS A 18 -18.30 2.86 -12.45
N PRO A 19 -17.88 3.31 -13.66
CA PRO A 19 -17.81 2.45 -14.83
C PRO A 19 -16.65 1.45 -14.71
N VAL A 20 -16.90 0.22 -15.14
CA VAL A 20 -15.90 -0.85 -15.18
C VAL A 20 -14.93 -0.69 -16.37
N GLY A 21 -15.43 -0.23 -17.51
CA GLY A 21 -14.70 -0.22 -18.77
C GLY A 21 -14.52 -1.63 -19.36
N ASN A 22 -13.68 -1.75 -20.40
CA ASN A 22 -13.42 -3.04 -21.04
C ASN A 22 -12.37 -3.84 -20.24
N LEU A 23 -12.71 -5.04 -19.76
CA LEU A 23 -11.82 -5.92 -19.00
C LEU A 23 -10.87 -6.74 -19.91
N ASP A 24 -11.14 -6.80 -21.20
CA ASP A 24 -10.33 -7.54 -22.16
C ASP A 24 -9.22 -6.67 -22.77
N ASP A 25 -9.21 -5.36 -22.45
CA ASP A 25 -8.16 -4.42 -22.83
C ASP A 25 -6.97 -4.52 -21.86
N LEU A 26 -6.04 -5.39 -22.18
CA LEU A 26 -4.88 -5.73 -21.36
C LEU A 26 -3.55 -5.40 -22.08
N PRO A 27 -2.53 -4.91 -21.37
CA PRO A 27 -2.52 -4.56 -19.95
C PRO A 27 -3.20 -3.20 -19.69
N ARG A 28 -3.86 -3.05 -18.54
CA ARG A 28 -4.59 -1.84 -18.16
C ARG A 28 -4.07 -1.28 -16.84
N ILE A 29 -3.80 0.02 -16.78
CA ILE A 29 -3.52 0.74 -15.53
C ILE A 29 -4.79 1.41 -14.99
N MET A 30 -4.98 1.35 -13.69
CA MET A 30 -6.07 1.98 -12.96
C MET A 30 -5.48 2.90 -11.89
N ILE A 31 -5.99 4.12 -11.83
CA ILE A 31 -5.55 5.15 -10.89
C ILE A 31 -6.68 5.38 -9.89
N THR A 32 -6.36 5.32 -8.61
CA THR A 32 -7.27 5.35 -7.46
C THR A 32 -8.24 4.18 -7.38
N ALA A 33 -8.91 4.05 -6.24
CA ALA A 33 -9.92 3.02 -6.04
C ALA A 33 -11.19 3.25 -6.87
N GLU A 34 -11.46 4.49 -7.29
CA GLU A 34 -12.55 4.83 -8.20
C GLU A 34 -12.54 3.99 -9.49
N GLU A 35 -11.35 3.77 -10.05
CA GLU A 35 -11.20 2.91 -11.23
C GLU A 35 -10.97 1.43 -10.86
N ALA A 36 -10.25 1.18 -9.77
CA ALA A 36 -9.77 -0.16 -9.45
C ALA A 36 -10.83 -1.05 -8.79
N TYR A 37 -11.67 -0.51 -7.89
CA TYR A 37 -12.69 -1.32 -7.21
C TYR A 37 -13.78 -1.85 -8.16
N PRO A 38 -14.37 -1.02 -9.05
CA PRO A 38 -15.35 -1.52 -10.02
C PRO A 38 -14.78 -2.63 -10.92
N VAL A 39 -13.50 -2.52 -11.32
CA VAL A 39 -12.83 -3.56 -12.10
C VAL A 39 -12.68 -4.85 -11.30
N LEU A 40 -12.23 -4.75 -10.04
CA LEU A 40 -12.08 -5.92 -9.17
C LEU A 40 -13.44 -6.61 -8.91
N GLU A 41 -14.51 -5.84 -8.68
CA GLU A 41 -15.87 -6.34 -8.53
C GLU A 41 -16.34 -7.09 -9.79
N ALA A 42 -16.12 -6.51 -10.97
CA ALA A 42 -16.48 -7.13 -12.24
C ALA A 42 -15.70 -8.42 -12.52
N LEU A 43 -14.44 -8.51 -12.09
CA LEU A 43 -13.66 -9.74 -12.17
C LEU A 43 -14.25 -10.85 -11.29
N PHE A 44 -14.71 -10.52 -10.07
CA PHE A 44 -15.45 -11.47 -9.23
C PHE A 44 -16.75 -11.95 -9.90
N LEU A 45 -17.50 -11.03 -10.53
CA LEU A 45 -18.73 -11.36 -11.24
C LEU A 45 -18.49 -12.21 -12.50
N ARG A 46 -17.32 -12.09 -13.16
CA ARG A 46 -16.95 -12.86 -14.35
C ARG A 46 -16.28 -14.20 -14.05
N ALA A 47 -15.67 -14.37 -12.87
CA ALA A 47 -14.97 -15.59 -12.48
C ALA A 47 -15.86 -16.83 -12.63
N ARG A 48 -15.28 -17.93 -13.13
CA ARG A 48 -15.97 -19.18 -13.47
C ARG A 48 -15.51 -20.39 -12.67
N GLU A 49 -14.23 -20.43 -12.31
CA GLU A 49 -13.60 -21.57 -11.62
C GLU A 49 -13.09 -21.21 -10.23
N GLU A 50 -12.14 -20.28 -10.18
CA GLU A 50 -11.50 -19.91 -8.91
C GLU A 50 -11.06 -18.45 -8.86
N VAL A 51 -11.07 -17.90 -7.64
CA VAL A 51 -10.41 -16.63 -7.29
C VAL A 51 -9.40 -16.93 -6.21
N ARG A 52 -8.14 -16.62 -6.46
CA ARG A 52 -7.06 -16.74 -5.46
C ARG A 52 -6.43 -15.39 -5.21
N MET A 53 -6.37 -14.96 -3.95
CA MET A 53 -5.90 -13.62 -3.63
C MET A 53 -5.09 -13.53 -2.33
N GLY A 54 -4.19 -12.55 -2.30
CA GLY A 54 -3.40 -12.18 -1.12
C GLY A 54 -3.42 -10.67 -0.94
N PHE A 55 -3.93 -10.21 0.21
CA PHE A 55 -4.01 -8.80 0.56
C PHE A 55 -3.43 -8.53 1.93
N ARG A 56 -2.85 -7.33 2.09
CA ARG A 56 -2.49 -6.85 3.43
C ARG A 56 -3.75 -6.58 4.25
N ILE A 57 -4.76 -5.96 3.63
CA ILE A 57 -6.09 -5.70 4.19
C ILE A 57 -7.14 -6.10 3.16
N PHE A 58 -8.11 -6.90 3.57
CA PHE A 58 -9.32 -7.18 2.84
C PHE A 58 -10.50 -7.10 3.81
N ASP A 59 -11.27 -6.02 3.72
CA ASP A 59 -12.42 -5.80 4.60
C ASP A 59 -13.73 -6.10 3.86
N PRO A 60 -14.43 -7.20 4.20
CA PRO A 60 -15.68 -7.57 3.56
C PRO A 60 -16.82 -6.55 3.76
N ALA A 61 -16.70 -5.62 4.71
CA ALA A 61 -17.67 -4.55 4.90
C ALA A 61 -17.50 -3.36 3.94
N THR A 62 -16.46 -3.39 3.10
CA THR A 62 -16.25 -2.33 2.09
C THR A 62 -17.41 -2.30 1.10
N PRO A 63 -18.04 -1.15 0.83
CA PRO A 63 -19.12 -1.02 -0.13
C PRO A 63 -18.72 -1.42 -1.55
N LEU A 64 -19.70 -1.78 -2.37
CA LEU A 64 -19.53 -2.01 -3.81
C LEU A 64 -19.77 -0.71 -4.58
N TYR A 65 -18.93 -0.50 -5.59
CA TYR A 65 -18.88 0.76 -6.35
C TYR A 65 -19.29 0.61 -7.82
N SER A 66 -19.30 -0.61 -8.40
CA SER A 66 -19.85 -0.84 -9.74
C SER A 66 -21.38 -0.96 -9.71
N ALA A 67 -22.04 -0.65 -10.83
CA ALA A 67 -23.47 -0.86 -10.97
C ALA A 67 -23.82 -2.36 -10.89
N GLU A 68 -23.00 -3.19 -11.51
CA GLU A 68 -23.15 -4.66 -11.55
C GLU A 68 -22.95 -5.27 -10.15
N GLY A 69 -21.93 -4.80 -9.41
CA GLY A 69 -21.69 -5.21 -8.02
C GLY A 69 -22.88 -4.88 -7.12
N ARG A 70 -23.38 -3.65 -7.20
CA ARG A 70 -24.55 -3.20 -6.43
C ARG A 70 -25.84 -3.92 -6.77
N ALA A 71 -25.94 -4.50 -7.95
CA ALA A 71 -27.10 -5.33 -8.34
C ALA A 71 -27.14 -6.68 -7.59
N VAL A 72 -26.01 -7.16 -7.08
CA VAL A 72 -25.92 -8.44 -6.35
C VAL A 72 -25.78 -8.29 -4.84
N GLY A 73 -25.38 -7.10 -4.36
CA GLY A 73 -25.20 -6.87 -2.93
C GLY A 73 -24.79 -5.45 -2.59
N ARG A 74 -24.53 -5.17 -1.30
CA ARG A 74 -24.14 -3.85 -0.81
C ARG A 74 -22.64 -3.71 -0.59
N ASP A 75 -21.99 -4.82 -0.27
CA ASP A 75 -20.59 -4.86 0.14
C ASP A 75 -19.87 -6.13 -0.34
N TRP A 76 -18.59 -6.23 -0.05
CA TRP A 76 -17.78 -7.39 -0.43
C TRP A 76 -18.23 -8.70 0.26
N PHE A 77 -18.93 -8.63 1.38
CA PHE A 77 -19.54 -9.81 2.00
C PHE A 77 -20.55 -10.45 1.04
N ASP A 78 -21.46 -9.63 0.51
CA ASP A 78 -22.50 -10.08 -0.42
C ASP A 78 -21.89 -10.58 -1.74
N LEU A 79 -20.88 -9.86 -2.28
CA LEU A 79 -20.23 -10.23 -3.53
C LEU A 79 -19.50 -11.58 -3.44
N VAL A 80 -18.76 -11.82 -2.34
CA VAL A 80 -18.10 -13.11 -2.11
C VAL A 80 -19.13 -14.23 -1.95
N LEU A 81 -20.21 -13.99 -1.20
CA LEU A 81 -21.32 -14.96 -1.05
C LEU A 81 -21.93 -15.29 -2.41
N HIS A 82 -22.25 -14.28 -3.22
CA HIS A 82 -22.77 -14.46 -4.59
C HIS A 82 -21.81 -15.30 -5.44
N THR A 83 -20.51 -15.04 -5.38
CA THR A 83 -19.49 -15.77 -6.12
C THR A 83 -19.46 -17.25 -5.75
N LEU A 84 -19.53 -17.58 -4.46
CA LEU A 84 -19.62 -18.96 -3.97
C LEU A 84 -20.91 -19.66 -4.42
N CYS A 85 -22.05 -18.95 -4.40
CA CYS A 85 -23.33 -19.48 -4.86
C CYS A 85 -23.34 -19.81 -6.35
N ARG A 86 -22.51 -19.15 -7.16
CA ARG A 86 -22.27 -19.49 -8.58
C ARG A 86 -21.37 -20.71 -8.78
N GLY A 87 -20.81 -21.28 -7.70
CA GLY A 87 -19.94 -22.45 -7.77
C GLY A 87 -18.43 -22.13 -7.91
N VAL A 88 -18.03 -20.87 -7.78
CA VAL A 88 -16.63 -20.45 -7.90
C VAL A 88 -15.92 -20.62 -6.56
N ASP A 89 -14.76 -21.26 -6.55
CA ASP A 89 -13.91 -21.39 -5.36
C ASP A 89 -13.18 -20.06 -5.07
N VAL A 90 -13.13 -19.66 -3.78
CA VAL A 90 -12.45 -18.45 -3.35
C VAL A 90 -11.41 -18.78 -2.29
N GLU A 91 -10.15 -18.44 -2.55
CA GLU A 91 -9.07 -18.48 -1.55
C GLU A 91 -8.56 -17.07 -1.28
N VAL A 92 -8.63 -16.63 -0.02
CA VAL A 92 -8.09 -15.33 0.42
C VAL A 92 -7.10 -15.50 1.56
N VAL A 93 -5.91 -14.96 1.38
CA VAL A 93 -4.91 -14.81 2.42
C VAL A 93 -4.86 -13.35 2.83
N ILE A 94 -5.21 -13.06 4.08
CA ILE A 94 -5.13 -11.71 4.66
C ILE A 94 -3.95 -11.68 5.62
N SER A 95 -3.11 -10.65 5.51
CA SER A 95 -2.00 -10.47 6.45
C SER A 95 -2.51 -10.35 7.87
N ASP A 96 -1.88 -11.06 8.81
CA ASP A 96 -2.07 -10.84 10.23
C ASP A 96 -0.85 -10.11 10.82
N PHE A 97 -1.06 -9.45 11.94
CA PHE A 97 -0.13 -8.50 12.51
C PHE A 97 0.15 -8.82 13.98
N ASP A 98 1.24 -8.23 14.51
CA ASP A 98 1.51 -8.29 15.94
C ASP A 98 0.36 -7.62 16.73
N PRO A 99 -0.26 -8.33 17.69
CA PRO A 99 -1.46 -7.84 18.40
C PRO A 99 -1.19 -6.63 19.30
N VAL A 100 0.07 -6.30 19.56
CA VAL A 100 0.46 -5.14 20.39
C VAL A 100 0.96 -4.00 19.52
N VAL A 101 1.96 -4.26 18.66
CA VAL A 101 2.62 -3.23 17.85
C VAL A 101 1.71 -2.71 16.74
N ALA A 102 0.90 -3.58 16.13
CA ALA A 102 -0.02 -3.24 15.04
C ALA A 102 -1.45 -3.69 15.36
N SER A 103 -1.92 -3.38 16.55
CA SER A 103 -3.16 -3.89 17.13
C SER A 103 -4.42 -3.56 16.33
N GLU A 104 -4.50 -2.40 15.68
CA GLU A 104 -5.68 -2.00 14.90
C GLU A 104 -5.80 -2.81 13.61
N THR A 105 -4.69 -2.99 12.88
CA THR A 105 -4.65 -3.86 11.70
C THR A 105 -4.85 -5.32 12.05
N HIS A 106 -4.28 -5.80 13.16
CA HIS A 106 -4.55 -7.14 13.68
C HIS A 106 -6.04 -7.36 13.96
N ARG A 107 -6.67 -6.43 14.67
CA ARG A 107 -8.11 -6.48 14.95
C ARG A 107 -8.95 -6.47 13.68
N LEU A 108 -8.61 -5.64 12.70
CA LEU A 108 -9.29 -5.57 11.41
C LEU A 108 -9.20 -6.92 10.67
N THR A 109 -8.02 -7.55 10.63
CA THR A 109 -7.84 -8.88 10.04
C THR A 109 -8.80 -9.89 10.66
N TRP A 110 -8.88 -9.97 11.98
CA TRP A 110 -9.74 -10.94 12.65
C TRP A 110 -11.23 -10.63 12.54
N ARG A 111 -11.62 -9.36 12.43
CA ARG A 111 -12.99 -8.99 12.04
C ARG A 111 -13.31 -9.51 10.64
N SER A 112 -12.41 -9.29 9.68
CA SER A 112 -12.59 -9.78 8.31
C SER A 112 -12.70 -11.30 8.24
N ILE A 113 -11.84 -12.04 8.96
CA ILE A 113 -11.91 -13.51 9.06
C ILE A 113 -13.25 -13.98 9.65
N ARG A 114 -13.78 -13.31 10.67
CA ARG A 114 -15.09 -13.64 11.24
C ARG A 114 -16.22 -13.43 10.23
N MET A 115 -16.19 -12.33 9.48
CA MET A 115 -17.16 -12.07 8.41
C MET A 115 -17.07 -13.12 7.30
N LEU A 116 -15.85 -13.43 6.83
CA LEU A 116 -15.66 -14.48 5.81
C LEU A 116 -16.05 -15.87 6.32
N THR A 117 -15.92 -16.14 7.61
CA THR A 117 -16.47 -17.37 8.22
C THR A 117 -17.99 -17.40 8.14
N ALA A 118 -18.67 -16.28 8.40
CA ALA A 118 -20.11 -16.18 8.23
C ALA A 118 -20.53 -16.34 6.77
N VAL A 119 -19.81 -15.73 5.81
CA VAL A 119 -20.03 -15.96 4.37
C VAL A 119 -19.97 -17.44 4.02
N ARG A 120 -18.93 -18.15 4.52
CA ARG A 120 -18.80 -19.61 4.29
C ARG A 120 -19.98 -20.42 4.82
N GLU A 121 -20.44 -20.11 6.03
CA GLU A 121 -21.57 -20.83 6.63
C GLU A 121 -22.90 -20.52 5.90
N LEU A 122 -23.10 -19.28 5.47
CA LEU A 122 -24.27 -18.90 4.66
C LEU A 122 -24.24 -19.58 3.29
N ALA A 123 -23.09 -19.63 2.62
CA ALA A 123 -22.93 -20.35 1.36
C ALA A 123 -23.27 -21.84 1.51
N ARG A 124 -22.78 -22.49 2.58
CA ARG A 124 -23.13 -23.88 2.90
C ARG A 124 -24.63 -24.08 3.13
N ALA A 125 -25.25 -23.18 3.89
CA ALA A 125 -26.68 -23.23 4.16
C ALA A 125 -27.53 -23.05 2.89
N ALA A 126 -27.02 -22.25 1.92
CA ALA A 126 -27.64 -22.06 0.61
C ALA A 126 -27.36 -23.21 -0.38
N GLY A 127 -26.56 -24.22 0.00
CA GLY A 127 -26.18 -25.31 -0.89
C GLY A 127 -25.20 -24.91 -2.01
N ALA A 128 -24.43 -23.85 -1.78
CA ALA A 128 -23.43 -23.38 -2.75
C ALA A 128 -22.38 -24.46 -3.06
N ALA A 129 -22.01 -24.61 -4.35
CA ALA A 129 -20.97 -25.53 -4.78
C ALA A 129 -19.57 -24.97 -4.58
N GLY A 130 -19.40 -23.66 -4.61
CA GLY A 130 -18.11 -22.97 -4.39
C GLY A 130 -17.66 -23.05 -2.92
N ARG A 131 -16.34 -23.11 -2.73
CA ARG A 131 -15.69 -23.23 -1.42
C ARG A 131 -14.93 -21.97 -1.07
N LEU A 132 -15.02 -21.54 0.19
CA LEU A 132 -14.23 -20.42 0.71
C LEU A 132 -13.14 -20.93 1.66
N ARG A 133 -11.87 -20.57 1.34
CA ARG A 133 -10.73 -20.68 2.24
C ARG A 133 -10.22 -19.29 2.60
N ALA A 134 -10.44 -18.86 3.82
CA ALA A 134 -9.94 -17.59 4.35
C ALA A 134 -8.84 -17.85 5.40
N VAL A 135 -7.69 -17.21 5.28
CA VAL A 135 -6.51 -17.41 6.13
C VAL A 135 -6.01 -16.09 6.67
N ALA A 136 -5.97 -15.94 8.00
CA ALA A 136 -5.18 -14.89 8.65
C ALA A 136 -3.72 -15.37 8.71
N ALA A 137 -2.83 -14.73 7.95
CA ALA A 137 -1.45 -15.17 7.78
C ALA A 137 -0.48 -14.22 8.51
N MET A 138 0.01 -14.65 9.67
CA MET A 138 1.08 -13.95 10.37
C MET A 138 2.43 -14.45 9.86
N HIS A 139 3.34 -13.52 9.51
CA HIS A 139 4.68 -13.90 9.06
C HIS A 139 5.40 -14.77 10.12
N PRO A 140 6.05 -15.87 9.73
CA PRO A 140 6.63 -16.81 10.68
C PRO A 140 7.91 -16.32 11.36
N ALA A 141 8.56 -15.27 10.86
CA ALA A 141 9.76 -14.72 11.47
C ALA A 141 9.47 -14.13 12.85
N ARG A 142 10.42 -14.27 13.77
CA ARG A 142 10.34 -13.75 15.13
C ARG A 142 11.64 -13.07 15.50
N VAL A 143 11.54 -11.93 16.20
CA VAL A 143 12.67 -11.20 16.77
C VAL A 143 13.38 -12.09 17.80
N ALA A 144 14.72 -12.11 17.78
CA ALA A 144 15.53 -12.89 18.72
C ALA A 144 15.29 -12.48 20.18
N PRO A 145 15.43 -13.42 21.16
CA PRO A 145 15.15 -13.13 22.56
C PRO A 145 15.94 -11.95 23.15
N ALA A 146 17.22 -11.82 22.81
CA ALA A 146 18.05 -10.70 23.29
C ALA A 146 17.57 -9.35 22.75
N ALA A 147 17.20 -9.27 21.45
CA ALA A 147 16.66 -8.06 20.84
C ALA A 147 15.28 -7.71 21.41
N ARG A 148 14.41 -8.71 21.67
CA ARG A 148 13.12 -8.50 22.34
C ARG A 148 13.28 -7.90 23.73
N LEU A 149 14.25 -8.40 24.48
CA LEU A 149 14.53 -7.89 25.83
C LEU A 149 14.98 -6.41 25.77
N ALA A 150 15.81 -6.04 24.80
CA ALA A 150 16.22 -4.66 24.59
C ALA A 150 15.02 -3.73 24.20
N LEU A 151 14.06 -4.23 23.44
CA LEU A 151 12.86 -3.49 23.02
C LEU A 151 11.74 -3.53 24.08
N TYR A 152 11.86 -4.34 25.12
CA TYR A 152 10.77 -4.64 26.06
C TYR A 152 10.21 -3.39 26.75
N GLY A 153 11.03 -2.40 27.04
CA GLY A 153 10.58 -1.14 27.66
C GLY A 153 9.51 -0.41 26.82
N ASN A 154 9.77 -0.28 25.53
CA ASN A 154 8.86 0.37 24.57
C ASN A 154 7.60 -0.48 24.36
N ILE A 155 7.75 -1.80 24.16
CA ILE A 155 6.64 -2.72 23.99
C ILE A 155 5.71 -2.70 25.21
N ARG A 156 6.27 -2.68 26.40
CA ARG A 156 5.49 -2.59 27.64
C ARG A 156 4.67 -1.30 27.75
N ALA A 157 5.13 -0.20 27.17
CA ALA A 157 4.34 1.04 27.08
C ALA A 157 3.12 0.85 26.18
N GLU A 158 3.30 0.25 25.00
CA GLU A 158 2.20 -0.10 24.08
C GLU A 158 1.18 -1.04 24.74
N VAL A 159 1.65 -2.08 25.46
CA VAL A 159 0.74 -3.00 26.20
C VAL A 159 -0.06 -2.26 27.28
N ARG A 160 0.54 -1.29 28.00
CA ARG A 160 -0.18 -0.48 28.97
C ARG A 160 -1.24 0.40 28.34
N GLU A 161 -0.95 0.97 27.18
CA GLU A 161 -1.92 1.74 26.42
C GLU A 161 -3.12 0.87 26.01
N ARG A 162 -2.87 -0.38 25.53
CA ARG A 162 -3.93 -1.34 25.23
C ARG A 162 -4.76 -1.73 26.46
N ILE A 163 -4.11 -1.96 27.58
CA ILE A 163 -4.81 -2.22 28.85
C ILE A 163 -5.69 -1.03 29.25
N ALA A 164 -5.17 0.20 29.14
CA ALA A 164 -5.94 1.39 29.45
C ALA A 164 -7.14 1.57 28.50
N TRP A 165 -6.96 1.27 27.22
CA TRP A 165 -8.04 1.28 26.24
C TRP A 165 -9.12 0.24 26.57
N LEU A 166 -8.75 -1.03 26.86
CA LEU A 166 -9.65 -2.07 27.30
C LEU A 166 -10.36 -1.75 28.62
N GLY A 167 -9.67 -1.04 29.51
CA GLY A 167 -10.19 -0.64 30.81
C GLY A 167 -11.30 0.41 30.76
N ARG A 168 -11.40 1.15 29.65
CA ARG A 168 -12.49 2.13 29.43
C ARG A 168 -13.78 1.52 28.91
N MET A 169 -13.76 0.23 28.53
CA MET A 169 -14.89 -0.48 27.97
C MET A 169 -15.74 -1.18 29.02
N GLU A 170 -17.03 -1.27 28.77
CA GLU A 170 -17.91 -2.16 29.48
C GLU A 170 -17.51 -3.63 29.29
N GLU A 171 -17.91 -4.51 30.19
CA GLU A 171 -17.46 -5.92 30.21
C GLU A 171 -17.78 -6.65 28.89
N ALA A 172 -18.97 -6.49 28.34
CA ALA A 172 -19.38 -7.12 27.09
C ALA A 172 -18.61 -6.57 25.88
N GLU A 173 -18.33 -5.28 25.83
CA GLU A 173 -17.54 -4.63 24.79
C GLU A 173 -16.08 -5.08 24.85
N ARG A 174 -15.50 -5.13 26.05
CA ARG A 174 -14.14 -5.63 26.29
C ARG A 174 -13.99 -7.09 25.87
N ALA A 175 -14.98 -7.94 26.19
CA ALA A 175 -14.97 -9.34 25.76
C ALA A 175 -14.97 -9.47 24.23
N ARG A 176 -15.76 -8.64 23.51
CA ARG A 176 -15.73 -8.58 22.05
C ARG A 176 -14.36 -8.12 21.53
N ALA A 177 -13.82 -7.04 22.07
CA ALA A 177 -12.53 -6.50 21.66
C ALA A 177 -11.40 -7.55 21.81
N LEU A 178 -11.38 -8.27 22.94
CA LEU A 178 -10.43 -9.38 23.17
C LEU A 178 -10.64 -10.54 22.19
N ALA A 179 -11.90 -10.88 21.86
CA ALA A 179 -12.20 -11.92 20.88
C ALA A 179 -11.79 -11.53 19.44
N GLU A 180 -11.67 -10.23 19.16
CA GLU A 180 -11.16 -9.71 17.89
C GLU A 180 -9.62 -9.57 17.88
N MET A 181 -8.94 -9.90 18.97
CA MET A 181 -7.48 -9.75 19.12
C MET A 181 -6.84 -11.03 19.67
N PRO A 182 -6.91 -12.16 18.96
CA PRO A 182 -6.31 -13.41 19.41
C PRO A 182 -4.81 -13.27 19.60
N GLY A 183 -4.27 -13.84 20.69
CA GLY A 183 -2.85 -13.73 21.05
C GLY A 183 -2.50 -12.51 21.91
N LEU A 184 -3.42 -11.55 22.09
CA LEU A 184 -3.20 -10.44 23.02
C LEU A 184 -3.15 -10.93 24.49
N ASP A 185 -3.85 -12.02 24.81
CA ASP A 185 -3.80 -12.71 26.09
C ASP A 185 -2.38 -13.10 26.53
N ARG A 186 -1.47 -13.36 25.60
CA ARG A 186 -0.05 -13.63 25.88
C ARG A 186 0.71 -12.41 26.42
N TRP A 187 0.17 -11.21 26.23
CA TRP A 187 0.78 -9.94 26.63
C TRP A 187 0.18 -9.37 27.92
N ILE A 188 -0.98 -9.88 28.34
CA ILE A 188 -1.77 -9.32 29.44
C ILE A 188 -2.08 -10.41 30.48
N HIS A 189 -1.74 -10.16 31.74
CA HIS A 189 -2.18 -10.96 32.87
C HIS A 189 -3.37 -10.34 33.58
N GLY A 190 -4.29 -11.20 34.04
CA GLY A 190 -5.46 -10.78 34.80
C GLY A 190 -6.66 -10.39 33.93
N SER A 191 -7.75 -9.96 34.56
CA SER A 191 -8.99 -9.54 33.91
C SER A 191 -9.57 -8.29 34.54
N GLY A 192 -10.39 -7.56 33.80
CA GLY A 192 -11.04 -6.32 34.27
C GLY A 192 -10.01 -5.29 34.74
N GLY A 193 -10.28 -4.63 35.85
CA GLY A 193 -9.40 -3.60 36.43
C GLY A 193 -8.06 -4.11 36.99
N ARG A 194 -7.82 -5.44 36.94
CA ARG A 194 -6.58 -6.08 37.39
C ARG A 194 -5.62 -6.46 36.24
N MET A 195 -5.92 -6.05 35.01
CA MET A 195 -5.05 -6.31 33.86
C MET A 195 -3.66 -5.66 34.03
N ARG A 196 -2.61 -6.42 33.73
CA ARG A 196 -1.20 -5.99 33.83
C ARG A 196 -0.38 -6.57 32.68
N PRO A 197 0.64 -5.84 32.19
CA PRO A 197 1.57 -6.41 31.21
C PRO A 197 2.29 -7.66 31.73
N VAL A 198 2.40 -8.70 30.90
CA VAL A 198 3.24 -9.87 31.18
C VAL A 198 4.68 -9.41 31.32
N ARG A 199 5.38 -9.87 32.35
CA ARG A 199 6.79 -9.53 32.59
C ARG A 199 7.74 -10.56 32.01
N TRP A 200 7.38 -11.84 32.11
CA TRP A 200 8.21 -12.95 31.69
C TRP A 200 7.37 -14.20 31.45
N PRO A 201 7.67 -15.01 30.39
CA PRO A 201 8.61 -14.69 29.31
C PRO A 201 8.10 -13.55 28.42
N VAL A 202 9.03 -12.76 27.84
CA VAL A 202 8.66 -11.72 26.87
C VAL A 202 8.11 -12.41 25.62
N PRO A 203 6.84 -12.12 25.22
CA PRO A 203 6.25 -12.76 24.07
C PRO A 203 6.99 -12.50 22.76
N ASP A 204 6.76 -13.31 21.74
CA ASP A 204 7.37 -13.17 20.42
C ASP A 204 6.87 -11.90 19.71
N LEU A 205 7.78 -11.16 19.08
CA LEU A 205 7.50 -10.04 18.20
C LEU A 205 7.67 -10.46 16.74
N VAL A 206 6.79 -9.96 15.89
CA VAL A 206 6.77 -10.25 14.45
C VAL A 206 7.34 -9.07 13.66
N PRO A 207 8.54 -9.19 13.05
CA PRO A 207 9.22 -8.07 12.41
C PRO A 207 8.78 -7.81 10.97
N ALA A 208 8.11 -8.76 10.30
CA ALA A 208 7.73 -8.70 8.90
C ALA A 208 6.25 -9.04 8.69
N THR A 209 5.69 -8.65 7.56
CA THR A 209 4.28 -8.88 7.20
C THR A 209 4.16 -9.39 5.77
N HIS A 210 3.00 -9.97 5.43
CA HIS A 210 2.64 -10.24 4.04
C HIS A 210 1.98 -8.97 3.47
N HIS A 211 2.75 -8.17 2.74
CA HIS A 211 2.33 -6.84 2.30
C HIS A 211 1.85 -6.79 0.84
N GLN A 212 1.93 -7.92 0.14
CA GLN A 212 1.45 -8.04 -1.24
C GLN A 212 -0.06 -7.77 -1.39
N LYS A 213 -0.47 -7.31 -2.58
CA LYS A 213 -1.86 -7.02 -2.93
C LYS A 213 -2.11 -7.47 -4.35
N LEU A 214 -2.65 -8.67 -4.48
CA LEU A 214 -2.95 -9.25 -5.79
C LEU A 214 -4.11 -10.24 -5.71
N ALA A 215 -4.82 -10.36 -6.82
CA ALA A 215 -5.87 -11.36 -7.02
C ALA A 215 -5.74 -11.96 -8.42
N VAL A 216 -5.87 -13.28 -8.51
CA VAL A 216 -5.85 -14.04 -9.77
C VAL A 216 -7.20 -14.70 -9.96
N PHE A 217 -7.76 -14.53 -11.14
CA PHE A 217 -9.07 -15.04 -11.56
C PHE A 217 -8.87 -16.10 -12.63
N ASP A 218 -9.38 -17.31 -12.41
CA ASP A 218 -9.38 -18.44 -13.33
C ASP A 218 -7.99 -18.76 -13.92
N ARG A 219 -6.90 -18.37 -13.22
CA ARG A 219 -5.47 -18.47 -13.63
C ARG A 219 -5.11 -17.65 -14.89
N GLU A 220 -6.01 -16.83 -15.37
CA GLU A 220 -5.89 -16.12 -16.66
C GLU A 220 -5.69 -14.62 -16.47
N THR A 221 -6.30 -14.03 -15.42
CA THR A 221 -6.28 -12.60 -15.20
C THR A 221 -5.71 -12.28 -13.82
N LEU A 222 -4.73 -11.36 -13.77
CA LEU A 222 -4.07 -10.86 -12.57
C LEU A 222 -4.40 -9.40 -12.36
N PHE A 223 -4.94 -9.10 -11.17
CA PHE A 223 -5.09 -7.75 -10.63
C PHE A 223 -4.01 -7.54 -9.56
N ILE A 224 -3.13 -6.53 -9.70
CA ILE A 224 -1.97 -6.35 -8.83
C ILE A 224 -1.57 -4.88 -8.70
N GLY A 225 -1.06 -4.45 -7.53
CA GLY A 225 -0.52 -3.11 -7.29
C GLY A 225 -0.44 -2.73 -5.82
N GLY A 226 -0.73 -1.47 -5.49
CA GLY A 226 -0.59 -0.93 -4.14
C GLY A 226 -1.86 -0.95 -3.29
N LEU A 227 -3.03 -1.17 -3.89
CA LEU A 227 -4.34 -0.94 -3.27
C LEU A 227 -4.87 -2.17 -2.52
N ASP A 228 -5.18 -2.00 -1.24
CA ASP A 228 -5.96 -2.95 -0.44
C ASP A 228 -7.48 -2.74 -0.64
N VAL A 229 -8.29 -3.71 -0.26
CA VAL A 229 -9.76 -3.59 -0.24
C VAL A 229 -10.21 -3.14 1.15
N ASN A 230 -10.51 -1.86 1.27
CA ASN A 230 -10.97 -1.23 2.51
C ASN A 230 -11.56 0.15 2.19
N GLU A 231 -12.66 0.53 2.84
CA GLU A 231 -13.32 1.84 2.63
C GLU A 231 -12.37 3.03 2.84
N ARG A 232 -11.45 2.93 3.79
CA ARG A 232 -10.43 3.96 4.04
C ARG A 232 -9.49 4.18 2.83
N ARG A 233 -9.41 3.22 1.90
CA ARG A 233 -8.55 3.28 0.70
C ARG A 233 -9.30 3.76 -0.55
N PHE A 234 -10.63 3.92 -0.45
CA PHE A 234 -11.41 4.48 -1.53
C PHE A 234 -11.14 5.98 -1.65
N ASP A 235 -10.82 6.42 -2.85
CA ASP A 235 -10.70 7.83 -3.22
C ASP A 235 -11.01 7.99 -4.71
N THR A 236 -11.42 9.19 -5.10
CA THR A 236 -11.70 9.55 -6.47
C THR A 236 -10.46 10.19 -7.13
N LYS A 237 -10.48 10.32 -8.44
CA LYS A 237 -9.42 11.02 -9.20
C LYS A 237 -9.30 12.50 -8.81
N ASP A 238 -10.37 13.10 -8.32
CA ASP A 238 -10.42 14.52 -7.93
C ASP A 238 -9.96 14.73 -6.48
N HIS A 239 -9.77 13.66 -5.72
CA HIS A 239 -9.35 13.69 -4.31
C HIS A 239 -10.20 14.64 -3.44
N ASP A 240 -11.50 14.71 -3.70
CA ASP A 240 -12.42 15.66 -3.09
C ASP A 240 -12.84 15.32 -1.64
N ARG A 241 -12.32 14.22 -1.09
CA ARG A 241 -12.52 13.80 0.30
C ARG A 241 -11.65 14.62 1.27
N ASP A 242 -11.96 14.55 2.56
CA ASP A 242 -11.11 15.14 3.61
C ASP A 242 -9.69 14.58 3.58
N ALA A 243 -8.69 15.38 3.96
CA ALA A 243 -7.28 15.00 3.88
C ALA A 243 -6.96 13.60 4.47
N PRO A 244 -7.48 13.22 5.67
CA PRO A 244 -7.27 11.89 6.22
C PRO A 244 -7.95 10.77 5.40
N GLN A 245 -8.82 11.08 4.46
CA GLN A 245 -9.53 10.13 3.61
C GLN A 245 -8.99 10.10 2.18
N THR A 246 -8.10 11.01 1.78
CA THR A 246 -7.47 10.94 0.46
C THR A 246 -6.55 9.73 0.36
N TRP A 247 -6.52 9.10 -0.84
CA TRP A 247 -5.70 7.91 -1.08
C TRP A 247 -5.39 7.71 -2.56
N HIS A 248 -4.19 8.11 -2.97
CA HIS A 248 -3.75 7.86 -4.33
C HIS A 248 -3.00 6.54 -4.42
N ASP A 249 -3.48 5.64 -5.25
CA ASP A 249 -2.84 4.34 -5.50
C ASP A 249 -2.95 3.93 -6.96
N ILE A 250 -2.13 2.96 -7.37
CA ILE A 250 -2.08 2.43 -8.73
C ILE A 250 -2.24 0.92 -8.70
N GLN A 251 -3.13 0.43 -9.57
CA GLN A 251 -3.34 -0.98 -9.85
C GLN A 251 -3.19 -1.26 -11.34
N VAL A 252 -2.79 -2.47 -11.67
CA VAL A 252 -2.76 -2.93 -13.06
C VAL A 252 -3.51 -4.25 -13.22
N LEU A 253 -4.13 -4.40 -14.38
CA LEU A 253 -4.75 -5.61 -14.85
C LEU A 253 -3.91 -6.19 -15.97
N VAL A 254 -3.50 -7.45 -15.82
CA VAL A 254 -2.66 -8.16 -16.82
C VAL A 254 -3.16 -9.59 -16.99
N GLY A 255 -2.86 -10.18 -18.12
CA GLY A 255 -3.23 -11.57 -18.44
C GLY A 255 -2.03 -12.46 -18.71
N GLY A 256 -2.28 -13.68 -19.13
CA GLY A 256 -1.26 -14.56 -19.65
C GLY A 256 -0.33 -15.18 -18.60
N ARG A 257 0.97 -15.18 -18.87
CA ARG A 257 1.97 -15.84 -18.02
C ARG A 257 2.09 -15.20 -16.65
N GLU A 258 1.91 -13.88 -16.54
CA GLU A 258 1.92 -13.14 -15.28
C GLU A 258 0.84 -13.64 -14.34
N ALA A 259 -0.36 -13.89 -14.84
CA ALA A 259 -1.47 -14.46 -14.06
C ALA A 259 -1.15 -15.89 -13.58
N ALA A 260 -0.60 -16.74 -14.47
CA ALA A 260 -0.22 -18.11 -14.12
C ALA A 260 0.90 -18.15 -13.06
N ASP A 261 1.92 -17.31 -13.18
CA ASP A 261 3.03 -17.24 -12.22
C ASP A 261 2.57 -16.65 -10.88
N ALA A 262 1.70 -15.66 -10.89
CA ALA A 262 1.09 -15.09 -9.68
C ALA A 262 0.19 -16.12 -8.97
N HIS A 263 -0.58 -16.90 -9.70
CA HIS A 263 -1.37 -18.01 -9.15
C HIS A 263 -0.48 -19.05 -8.47
N ALA A 264 0.60 -19.45 -9.13
CA ALA A 264 1.57 -20.39 -8.57
C ALA A 264 2.28 -19.82 -7.33
N HIS A 265 2.61 -18.52 -7.33
CA HIS A 265 3.17 -17.83 -6.17
C HIS A 265 2.20 -17.84 -4.98
N LEU A 266 0.94 -17.44 -5.19
CA LEU A 266 -0.09 -17.45 -4.14
C LEU A 266 -0.31 -18.85 -3.54
N GLY A 267 -0.16 -19.90 -4.34
CA GLY A 267 -0.27 -21.28 -3.86
C GLY A 267 0.93 -21.79 -3.04
N ARG A 268 2.05 -21.06 -2.98
CA ARG A 268 3.30 -21.56 -2.37
C ARG A 268 3.87 -20.66 -1.29
N PHE A 269 3.70 -19.35 -1.37
CA PHE A 269 4.48 -18.38 -0.59
C PHE A 269 4.40 -18.61 0.94
N LEU A 270 3.23 -19.01 1.47
CA LEU A 270 3.09 -19.27 2.91
C LEU A 270 3.97 -20.44 3.37
N ASP A 271 4.12 -21.48 2.55
CA ASP A 271 4.98 -22.62 2.85
C ASP A 271 6.45 -22.29 2.64
N GLU A 272 6.77 -21.48 1.64
CA GLU A 272 8.12 -20.99 1.36
C GLU A 272 8.65 -20.12 2.52
N VAL A 273 7.90 -19.11 2.95
CA VAL A 273 8.31 -18.23 4.06
C VAL A 273 8.38 -18.98 5.41
N ALA A 274 7.58 -20.02 5.59
CA ALA A 274 7.61 -20.88 6.77
C ALA A 274 8.68 -21.99 6.72
N LEU A 275 9.49 -22.06 5.67
CA LEU A 275 10.50 -23.09 5.41
C LEU A 275 9.92 -24.53 5.35
N ARG A 276 8.62 -24.66 5.08
CA ARG A 276 7.97 -25.97 4.82
C ARG A 276 8.22 -26.47 3.40
N ARG A 277 8.60 -25.53 2.50
CA ARG A 277 8.95 -25.79 1.10
C ARG A 277 10.16 -24.95 0.71
N PRO A 278 11.06 -25.42 -0.16
CA PRO A 278 12.11 -24.59 -0.75
C PRO A 278 11.50 -23.42 -1.52
N VAL A 279 12.14 -22.26 -1.45
CA VAL A 279 11.75 -21.09 -2.25
C VAL A 279 11.96 -21.42 -3.71
N ALA A 280 10.90 -21.29 -4.51
CA ALA A 280 10.97 -21.56 -5.94
C ALA A 280 11.80 -20.48 -6.64
N PRO A 281 12.54 -20.83 -7.71
CA PRO A 281 13.17 -19.83 -8.57
C PRO A 281 12.11 -18.92 -9.20
N SER A 282 12.54 -17.74 -9.64
CA SER A 282 11.66 -16.81 -10.34
C SER A 282 11.09 -17.46 -11.61
N GLY A 283 9.77 -17.29 -11.83
CA GLY A 283 9.15 -17.58 -13.12
C GLY A 283 9.51 -16.57 -14.20
N GLY A 284 10.08 -15.43 -13.81
CA GLY A 284 10.57 -14.36 -14.68
C GLY A 284 9.51 -13.36 -15.11
N THR A 285 8.22 -13.57 -14.82
CA THR A 285 7.13 -12.67 -15.24
C THR A 285 6.58 -11.82 -14.10
N ILE A 286 6.68 -12.28 -12.86
CA ILE A 286 6.39 -11.49 -11.66
C ILE A 286 7.67 -11.27 -10.84
N LEU A 287 7.75 -10.12 -10.18
CA LEU A 287 8.81 -9.80 -9.22
C LEU A 287 8.32 -10.06 -7.80
N ARG A 288 9.18 -10.59 -6.93
CA ARG A 288 8.84 -10.92 -5.55
C ARG A 288 9.85 -10.36 -4.55
N THR A 289 9.35 -10.06 -3.37
CA THR A 289 10.17 -10.03 -2.15
C THR A 289 9.66 -11.12 -1.21
N LEU A 290 10.56 -11.97 -0.73
CA LEU A 290 10.25 -12.98 0.27
C LEU A 290 11.35 -13.00 1.32
N SER A 291 10.95 -13.10 2.59
CA SER A 291 11.85 -13.44 3.68
C SER A 291 11.34 -14.67 4.42
N THR A 292 12.23 -15.37 5.10
CA THR A 292 11.91 -16.60 5.81
C THR A 292 12.22 -16.46 7.30
N ALA A 293 11.65 -17.35 8.10
CA ALA A 293 12.05 -17.49 9.49
C ALA A 293 13.52 -17.95 9.56
N ARG A 294 14.32 -17.30 10.40
CA ARG A 294 15.69 -17.79 10.64
C ARG A 294 15.68 -19.14 11.34
N ARG A 295 16.46 -20.08 10.84
CA ARG A 295 16.68 -21.37 11.49
C ARG A 295 17.42 -21.19 12.84
N PHE A 296 18.37 -20.27 12.88
CA PHE A 296 19.09 -19.89 14.09
C PHE A 296 18.92 -18.40 14.37
N ARG A 297 18.21 -18.06 15.44
CA ARG A 297 17.79 -16.67 15.71
C ARG A 297 18.93 -15.79 16.23
N GLY A 298 19.88 -16.31 17.00
CA GLY A 298 20.99 -15.55 17.56
C GLY A 298 20.53 -14.28 18.29
N VAL A 299 21.11 -13.14 17.91
CA VAL A 299 20.75 -11.79 18.39
C VAL A 299 19.98 -10.98 17.35
N SER A 300 19.64 -11.56 16.19
CA SER A 300 19.05 -10.85 15.06
C SER A 300 17.61 -10.37 15.32
N MET A 301 17.31 -9.17 14.90
CA MET A 301 15.93 -8.66 14.85
C MET A 301 15.23 -9.04 13.53
N ALA A 302 15.99 -9.37 12.49
CA ALA A 302 15.54 -9.51 11.12
C ALA A 302 15.12 -10.94 10.77
N PRO A 303 14.16 -11.12 9.85
CA PRO A 303 14.00 -12.34 9.09
C PRO A 303 15.23 -12.62 8.21
N GLU A 304 15.26 -13.75 7.52
CA GLU A 304 16.27 -14.08 6.51
C GLU A 304 15.73 -13.66 5.14
N PRO A 305 16.30 -12.64 4.47
CA PRO A 305 15.92 -12.34 3.08
C PRO A 305 16.19 -13.56 2.18
N ALA A 306 15.19 -13.99 1.43
CA ALA A 306 15.27 -15.16 0.55
C ALA A 306 15.14 -14.77 -0.93
N VAL A 307 14.36 -13.71 -1.24
CA VAL A 307 14.14 -13.17 -2.59
C VAL A 307 14.06 -11.65 -2.48
N ALA A 308 14.77 -10.93 -3.35
CA ALA A 308 14.80 -9.47 -3.42
C ALA A 308 14.66 -8.96 -4.87
N GLU A 309 13.88 -9.67 -5.70
CA GLU A 309 13.74 -9.41 -7.13
C GLU A 309 13.25 -7.99 -7.42
N ILE A 310 12.39 -7.42 -6.57
CA ILE A 310 11.89 -6.04 -6.74
C ILE A 310 13.00 -5.02 -6.54
N GLU A 311 13.85 -5.16 -5.51
CA GLU A 311 15.00 -4.27 -5.29
C GLU A 311 16.02 -4.39 -6.42
N GLU A 312 16.35 -5.62 -6.81
CA GLU A 312 17.31 -5.92 -7.88
C GLU A 312 16.86 -5.29 -9.19
N ALA A 313 15.58 -5.48 -9.57
CA ALA A 313 15.01 -4.87 -10.78
C ALA A 313 15.07 -3.34 -10.76
N HIS A 314 14.78 -2.68 -9.63
CA HIS A 314 14.89 -1.23 -9.53
C HIS A 314 16.33 -0.73 -9.64
N VAL A 315 17.28 -1.40 -8.96
CA VAL A 315 18.70 -1.02 -9.01
C VAL A 315 19.28 -1.22 -10.40
N GLU A 316 18.92 -2.31 -11.06
CA GLU A 316 19.34 -2.60 -12.43
C GLU A 316 18.75 -1.59 -13.42
N ALA A 317 17.43 -1.32 -13.32
CA ALA A 317 16.74 -0.36 -14.18
C ALA A 317 17.34 1.05 -14.08
N VAL A 318 17.62 1.51 -12.86
CA VAL A 318 18.31 2.80 -12.63
C VAL A 318 19.69 2.82 -13.28
N GLY A 319 20.44 1.71 -13.21
CA GLY A 319 21.76 1.60 -13.83
C GLY A 319 21.73 1.66 -15.35
N ARG A 320 20.60 1.30 -15.97
CA ARG A 320 20.38 1.30 -17.42
C ARG A 320 19.62 2.52 -17.94
N ALA A 321 19.07 3.36 -17.04
CA ALA A 321 18.32 4.55 -17.42
C ALA A 321 19.23 5.61 -18.08
N GLU A 322 18.79 6.11 -19.24
CA GLU A 322 19.58 7.03 -20.06
C GLU A 322 19.04 8.47 -20.04
N ARG A 323 17.73 8.67 -19.94
CA ARG A 323 17.10 9.98 -20.12
C ARG A 323 16.22 10.39 -18.94
N PHE A 324 15.39 9.47 -18.45
CA PHE A 324 14.32 9.84 -17.53
C PHE A 324 13.95 8.72 -16.55
N VAL A 325 13.77 9.10 -15.30
CA VAL A 325 13.21 8.24 -14.24
C VAL A 325 11.99 8.94 -13.64
N TYR A 326 10.87 8.23 -13.57
CA TYR A 326 9.68 8.68 -12.85
C TYR A 326 9.31 7.67 -11.77
N LEU A 327 9.12 8.14 -10.55
CA LEU A 327 8.79 7.31 -9.38
C LEU A 327 7.59 7.91 -8.64
N GLU A 328 6.58 7.08 -8.35
CA GLU A 328 5.55 7.35 -7.35
C GLU A 328 5.68 6.33 -6.23
N SER A 329 5.85 6.78 -5.00
CA SER A 329 5.99 5.88 -3.86
C SER A 329 5.53 6.54 -2.57
N GLN A 330 5.03 5.73 -1.65
CA GLN A 330 4.72 6.16 -0.30
C GLN A 330 5.99 6.59 0.47
N PHE A 331 7.11 5.91 0.22
CA PHE A 331 8.39 6.17 0.87
C PHE A 331 9.55 6.11 -0.13
N PHE A 332 10.61 6.88 0.15
CA PHE A 332 11.89 6.78 -0.54
C PHE A 332 13.01 6.67 0.51
N ARG A 333 13.20 5.47 1.08
CA ARG A 333 14.07 5.22 2.24
C ARG A 333 15.18 4.20 1.95
N SER A 334 15.18 3.51 0.80
CA SER A 334 16.23 2.54 0.43
C SER A 334 17.55 3.24 0.13
N ARG A 335 18.55 3.00 0.98
CA ARG A 335 19.92 3.52 0.79
C ARG A 335 20.62 2.95 -0.44
N PRO A 336 20.48 1.65 -0.79
CA PRO A 336 21.02 1.08 -2.01
C PRO A 336 20.43 1.71 -3.26
N LEU A 337 19.11 1.87 -3.35
CA LEU A 337 18.45 2.51 -4.49
C LEU A 337 18.87 3.98 -4.63
N ALA A 338 18.89 4.76 -3.54
CA ALA A 338 19.36 6.14 -3.55
C ALA A 338 20.84 6.25 -3.97
N ALA A 339 21.66 5.25 -3.60
CA ALA A 339 23.05 5.19 -4.04
C ALA A 339 23.17 4.86 -5.53
N ALA A 340 22.37 3.92 -6.04
CA ALA A 340 22.31 3.59 -7.47
C ALA A 340 21.88 4.81 -8.30
N MET A 341 20.80 5.49 -7.92
CA MET A 341 20.33 6.72 -8.57
C MET A 341 21.40 7.82 -8.57
N ALA A 342 22.07 8.02 -7.43
CA ALA A 342 23.13 9.02 -7.36
C ALA A 342 24.36 8.67 -8.22
N ARG A 343 24.68 7.39 -8.40
CA ARG A 343 25.73 6.96 -9.34
C ARG A 343 25.31 7.19 -10.79
N ALA A 344 24.10 6.76 -11.17
CA ALA A 344 23.56 6.97 -12.51
C ALA A 344 23.52 8.45 -12.90
N ALA A 345 23.06 9.33 -12.00
CA ALA A 345 23.02 10.77 -12.24
C ALA A 345 24.39 11.43 -12.44
N ARG A 346 25.44 10.90 -11.77
CA ARG A 346 26.82 11.40 -11.97
C ARG A 346 27.44 10.86 -13.25
N ALA A 347 27.15 9.60 -13.59
CA ALA A 347 27.65 8.97 -14.81
C ALA A 347 26.97 9.54 -16.06
N ASN A 348 25.70 9.94 -15.95
CA ASN A 348 24.93 10.47 -17.06
C ASN A 348 24.34 11.85 -16.74
N PRO A 349 24.97 12.96 -17.22
CA PRO A 349 24.49 14.33 -17.02
C PRO A 349 23.15 14.62 -17.71
N SER A 350 22.68 13.79 -18.64
CA SER A 350 21.39 13.95 -19.33
C SER A 350 20.22 13.30 -18.56
N LEU A 351 20.51 12.44 -17.61
CA LEU A 351 19.48 11.75 -16.83
C LEU A 351 18.72 12.72 -15.94
N THR A 352 17.40 12.73 -16.05
CA THR A 352 16.48 13.55 -15.28
C THR A 352 15.57 12.66 -14.41
N CYS A 353 15.01 13.19 -13.33
CA CYS A 353 14.16 12.41 -12.43
C CYS A 353 13.01 13.25 -11.86
N ILE A 354 11.81 12.66 -11.86
CA ILE A 354 10.65 13.13 -11.09
C ILE A 354 10.31 12.07 -10.04
N LEU A 355 10.16 12.49 -8.79
CA LEU A 355 9.76 11.65 -7.66
C LEU A 355 8.56 12.27 -6.96
N MET A 356 7.44 11.54 -6.92
CA MET A 356 6.23 11.94 -6.19
C MET A 356 6.13 11.15 -4.89
N LEU A 357 5.96 11.89 -3.78
CA LEU A 357 5.87 11.36 -2.42
C LEU A 357 4.71 12.04 -1.67
N PRO A 358 4.11 11.40 -0.64
CA PRO A 358 3.26 12.14 0.29
C PRO A 358 4.08 13.17 1.06
N ALA A 359 3.46 14.28 1.46
CA ALA A 359 4.16 15.34 2.20
C ALA A 359 4.62 14.91 3.60
N ALA A 360 3.96 13.90 4.19
CA ALA A 360 4.31 13.29 5.47
C ALA A 360 3.81 11.83 5.54
N PRO A 361 4.38 10.98 6.44
CA PRO A 361 3.82 9.66 6.74
C PRO A 361 2.39 9.73 7.27
N GLU A 362 1.56 8.69 6.99
CA GLU A 362 0.12 8.65 7.33
C GLU A 362 -0.14 8.94 8.83
N GLU A 363 0.53 8.21 9.72
CA GLU A 363 0.31 8.35 11.16
C GLU A 363 0.72 9.73 11.70
N LEU A 364 1.76 10.32 11.10
CA LEU A 364 2.21 11.67 11.46
C LEU A 364 1.28 12.74 10.90
N ALA A 365 0.82 12.57 9.66
CA ALA A 365 -0.06 13.51 9.00
C ALA A 365 -1.45 13.55 9.64
N PHE A 366 -2.03 12.39 9.95
CA PHE A 366 -3.44 12.27 10.28
C PHE A 366 -3.74 11.81 11.71
N GLU A 367 -2.79 11.18 12.39
CA GLU A 367 -3.00 10.68 13.75
C GLU A 367 -2.18 11.42 14.82
N GLY A 368 -1.28 12.33 14.41
CA GLY A 368 -0.42 13.09 15.31
C GLY A 368 0.52 12.21 16.16
N ARG A 369 0.76 10.97 15.73
CA ARG A 369 1.62 10.05 16.47
C ARG A 369 3.09 10.31 16.16
N GLU A 370 3.91 10.41 17.20
CA GLU A 370 5.35 10.64 17.10
C GLU A 370 6.14 9.45 17.66
N LYS A 371 6.09 8.32 16.97
CA LYS A 371 6.84 7.12 17.37
C LYS A 371 8.31 7.18 16.94
N VAL A 372 9.15 6.40 17.61
CA VAL A 372 10.61 6.36 17.35
C VAL A 372 10.92 5.81 15.96
N ASP A 373 10.18 4.81 15.51
CA ASP A 373 10.28 4.24 14.17
C ASP A 373 9.94 5.25 13.06
N MET A 374 8.93 6.11 13.27
CA MET A 374 8.58 7.19 12.35
C MET A 374 9.71 8.23 12.25
N ARG A 375 10.32 8.60 13.38
CA ARG A 375 11.48 9.51 13.39
C ARG A 375 12.66 8.91 12.62
N TYR A 376 12.89 7.61 12.76
CA TYR A 376 13.92 6.92 11.99
C TYR A 376 13.58 6.83 10.50
N GLY A 377 12.33 6.57 10.16
CA GLY A 377 11.86 6.57 8.77
C GLY A 377 12.04 7.93 8.08
N GLU A 378 11.70 9.03 8.74
CA GLU A 378 11.91 10.39 8.23
C GLU A 378 13.40 10.72 8.09
N PHE A 379 14.25 10.29 9.02
CA PHE A 379 15.70 10.42 8.90
C PHE A 379 16.25 9.71 7.66
N LEU A 380 15.83 8.45 7.41
CA LEU A 380 16.25 7.71 6.23
C LEU A 380 15.78 8.38 4.94
N GLN A 381 14.52 8.83 4.89
CA GLN A 381 13.98 9.54 3.73
C GLN A 381 14.75 10.83 3.45
N ALA A 382 14.96 11.67 4.46
CA ALA A 382 15.74 12.90 4.34
C ALA A 382 17.17 12.62 3.85
N ARG A 383 17.82 11.58 4.37
CA ARG A 383 19.16 11.15 3.96
C ARG A 383 19.20 10.69 2.51
N CYS A 384 18.25 9.86 2.07
CA CYS A 384 18.14 9.38 0.69
C CYS A 384 17.86 10.53 -0.28
N LEU A 385 16.89 11.39 0.03
CA LEU A 385 16.53 12.55 -0.78
C LEU A 385 17.70 13.53 -0.91
N ARG A 386 18.41 13.82 0.18
CA ARG A 386 19.61 14.68 0.15
C ARG A 386 20.70 14.11 -0.75
N LYS A 387 20.87 12.78 -0.77
CA LYS A 387 21.86 12.11 -1.62
C LYS A 387 21.54 12.27 -3.10
N ILE A 388 20.30 12.02 -3.52
CA ILE A 388 19.90 12.16 -4.93
C ILE A 388 19.84 13.63 -5.36
N ARG A 389 19.39 14.56 -4.51
CA ARG A 389 19.42 16.01 -4.79
C ARG A 389 20.83 16.51 -5.11
N ARG A 390 21.84 16.10 -4.33
CA ARG A 390 23.24 16.47 -4.58
C ARG A 390 23.76 15.91 -5.89
N ALA A 391 23.28 14.76 -6.34
CA ALA A 391 23.75 14.11 -7.56
C ALA A 391 23.07 14.64 -8.83
N PHE A 392 21.77 14.86 -8.78
CA PHE A 392 20.98 15.33 -9.91
C PHE A 392 20.99 16.86 -10.07
N GLY A 393 21.07 17.63 -8.99
CA GLY A 393 20.93 19.09 -9.01
C GLY A 393 19.56 19.52 -9.55
N SER A 394 19.55 20.43 -10.53
CA SER A 394 18.32 20.92 -11.20
C SER A 394 17.63 19.88 -12.09
N ARG A 395 18.22 18.71 -12.28
CA ARG A 395 17.65 17.58 -13.04
C ARG A 395 16.72 16.70 -12.21
N LEU A 396 16.49 17.04 -10.94
CA LEU A 396 15.58 16.37 -10.04
C LEU A 396 14.41 17.29 -9.67
N PHE A 397 13.19 16.80 -9.86
CA PHE A 397 12.00 17.34 -9.21
C PHE A 397 11.50 16.34 -8.14
N VAL A 398 11.28 16.82 -6.93
CA VAL A 398 10.58 16.05 -5.89
C VAL A 398 9.29 16.80 -5.57
N GLY A 399 8.17 16.16 -5.81
CA GLY A 399 6.84 16.70 -5.60
C GLY A 399 6.08 16.01 -4.48
N ALA A 400 5.14 16.75 -3.89
CA ALA A 400 4.11 16.22 -3.03
C ALA A 400 2.77 16.80 -3.48
N PRO A 401 1.73 15.98 -3.68
CA PRO A 401 0.47 16.51 -4.16
C PRO A 401 -0.36 17.13 -3.03
N ALA A 402 -1.07 18.23 -3.36
CA ALA A 402 -2.03 18.88 -2.48
C ALA A 402 -3.24 19.38 -3.28
N ARG A 403 -4.40 19.40 -2.64
CA ARG A 403 -5.66 19.86 -3.24
C ARG A 403 -5.64 21.37 -3.45
N ALA A 404 -6.39 21.83 -4.46
CA ALA A 404 -6.56 23.27 -4.75
C ALA A 404 -7.64 23.94 -3.87
N VAL A 405 -7.73 23.57 -2.60
CA VAL A 405 -8.67 24.12 -1.62
C VAL A 405 -7.92 24.60 -0.38
N ARG A 406 -8.46 25.61 0.30
CA ARG A 406 -7.83 26.14 1.51
C ARG A 406 -8.20 25.28 2.72
N HIS A 407 -7.20 24.91 3.51
CA HIS A 407 -7.38 24.32 4.83
C HIS A 407 -7.31 25.41 5.91
N HIS A 408 -8.07 25.23 7.00
CA HIS A 408 -8.19 26.26 8.05
C HIS A 408 -7.08 26.20 9.09
N THR A 409 -6.40 25.07 9.21
CA THR A 409 -5.30 24.83 10.17
C THR A 409 -4.06 24.37 9.42
N ASP A 410 -2.88 24.81 9.86
CA ASP A 410 -1.60 24.29 9.37
C ASP A 410 -1.16 23.11 10.24
N GLY A 411 -0.79 22.00 9.59
CA GLY A 411 -0.36 20.75 10.22
C GLY A 411 0.49 19.91 9.28
N ARG A 412 0.79 18.69 9.68
CA ARG A 412 1.49 17.72 8.80
C ARG A 412 0.57 17.15 7.71
N ASP A 413 -0.73 17.35 7.83
CA ASP A 413 -1.78 17.04 6.88
C ASP A 413 -2.01 18.13 5.83
N THR A 414 -1.23 19.21 5.90
CA THR A 414 -1.32 20.34 4.97
C THR A 414 0.03 20.65 4.32
N LEU A 415 -0.04 21.23 3.14
CA LEU A 415 1.10 21.75 2.38
C LEU A 415 0.75 23.16 1.88
N ARG A 416 1.38 24.17 2.51
CA ARG A 416 1.11 25.60 2.22
C ARG A 416 -0.38 25.94 2.24
N ALA A 417 -1.01 25.70 3.39
CA ALA A 417 -2.42 25.97 3.66
C ALA A 417 -3.42 25.19 2.76
N ALA A 418 -3.01 24.04 2.20
CA ALA A 418 -3.89 23.14 1.43
C ALA A 418 -3.77 21.72 1.94
N PRO A 419 -4.87 20.93 1.95
CA PRO A 419 -4.83 19.54 2.34
C PRO A 419 -3.94 18.74 1.40
N ILE A 420 -3.12 17.85 1.96
CA ILE A 420 -2.31 16.92 1.15
C ILE A 420 -3.20 15.86 0.51
N VAL A 421 -2.76 15.33 -0.64
CA VAL A 421 -3.23 14.06 -1.18
C VAL A 421 -2.24 12.98 -0.77
N TYR A 422 -2.73 11.91 -0.14
CA TYR A 422 -1.86 10.87 0.37
C TYR A 422 -1.43 9.90 -0.74
N VAL A 423 -0.17 9.97 -1.16
CA VAL A 423 0.40 9.07 -2.16
C VAL A 423 0.75 7.74 -1.52
N HIS A 424 0.09 6.66 -1.97
CA HIS A 424 0.39 5.28 -1.58
C HIS A 424 0.80 4.40 -2.78
N ALA A 425 0.77 4.95 -3.98
CA ALA A 425 1.18 4.27 -5.21
C ALA A 425 2.62 3.73 -5.15
N LYS A 426 2.90 2.69 -5.92
CA LYS A 426 4.22 2.12 -6.13
C LYS A 426 4.40 1.81 -7.61
N ALA A 427 4.72 2.86 -8.38
CA ALA A 427 4.96 2.79 -9.81
C ALA A 427 6.29 3.46 -10.16
N SER A 428 7.09 2.80 -10.96
CA SER A 428 8.43 3.23 -11.34
C SER A 428 8.62 3.07 -12.85
N PHE A 429 9.05 4.14 -13.51
CA PHE A 429 9.27 4.18 -14.96
C PHE A 429 10.70 4.59 -15.24
N PHE A 430 11.36 3.83 -16.11
CA PHE A 430 12.76 4.02 -16.51
C PHE A 430 12.83 4.15 -18.03
N ASP A 431 12.96 5.38 -18.52
CA ASP A 431 12.76 5.73 -19.92
C ASP A 431 11.39 5.26 -20.44
N ASP A 432 11.31 4.84 -21.71
CA ASP A 432 10.20 4.05 -22.25
C ASP A 432 10.64 2.58 -22.41
N ARG A 433 11.48 2.04 -21.47
CA ARG A 433 12.11 0.71 -21.56
C ARG A 433 11.65 -0.25 -20.49
N LEU A 434 11.33 0.27 -19.30
CA LEU A 434 10.84 -0.54 -18.19
C LEU A 434 9.87 0.26 -17.34
N CYS A 435 8.74 -0.35 -17.02
CA CYS A 435 7.84 0.08 -15.96
C CYS A 435 7.73 -1.04 -14.92
N ILE A 436 7.75 -0.70 -13.64
CA ILE A 436 7.52 -1.61 -12.52
C ILE A 436 6.32 -1.11 -11.73
N VAL A 437 5.29 -1.93 -11.58
CA VAL A 437 4.17 -1.70 -10.67
C VAL A 437 4.16 -2.81 -9.62
N SER A 438 4.17 -2.45 -8.35
CA SER A 438 4.29 -3.44 -7.28
C SER A 438 3.54 -3.04 -6.01
N SER A 439 3.50 -3.93 -5.04
CA SER A 439 3.06 -3.60 -3.68
C SER A 439 4.18 -3.02 -2.81
N ALA A 440 5.43 -3.06 -3.27
CA ALA A 440 6.61 -2.71 -2.51
C ALA A 440 6.88 -1.20 -2.48
N ASN A 441 7.01 -0.64 -1.29
CA ASN A 441 7.54 0.71 -1.11
C ASN A 441 9.05 0.74 -1.43
N LEU A 442 9.58 1.91 -1.80
CA LEU A 442 11.02 2.10 -2.04
C LEU A 442 11.79 2.22 -0.70
N ASN A 443 11.67 1.22 0.15
CA ASN A 443 12.35 1.12 1.45
C ASN A 443 12.92 -0.29 1.68
N GLY A 444 13.84 -0.41 2.62
CA GLY A 444 14.51 -1.68 2.94
C GLY A 444 13.54 -2.76 3.42
N ARG A 445 12.47 -2.38 4.13
CA ARG A 445 11.48 -3.32 4.66
C ARG A 445 10.74 -4.04 3.53
N SER A 446 10.13 -3.31 2.60
CA SER A 446 9.44 -3.89 1.45
C SER A 446 10.39 -4.63 0.50
N PHE A 447 11.64 -4.18 0.40
CA PHE A 447 12.61 -4.80 -0.50
C PHE A 447 13.23 -6.10 0.03
N ARG A 448 13.18 -6.36 1.36
CA ARG A 448 13.94 -7.50 1.93
C ARG A 448 13.21 -8.27 3.03
N TRP A 449 12.23 -7.68 3.74
CA TRP A 449 11.60 -8.33 4.89
C TRP A 449 10.16 -8.75 4.65
N ASP A 450 9.34 -7.87 4.12
CA ASP A 450 7.94 -8.16 3.89
C ASP A 450 7.76 -9.10 2.67
N THR A 451 6.61 -9.73 2.55
CA THR A 451 6.23 -10.44 1.33
C THR A 451 5.58 -9.45 0.39
N GLU A 452 6.18 -9.25 -0.78
CA GLU A 452 5.71 -8.32 -1.81
C GLU A 452 5.63 -9.00 -3.17
N ALA A 453 4.83 -8.42 -4.07
CA ALA A 453 4.73 -8.85 -5.45
C ALA A 453 4.63 -7.65 -6.40
N GLY A 454 5.10 -7.81 -7.62
CA GLY A 454 5.05 -6.81 -8.67
C GLY A 454 5.13 -7.40 -10.06
N VAL A 455 4.85 -6.57 -11.05
CA VAL A 455 4.97 -6.90 -12.49
C VAL A 455 5.79 -5.86 -13.21
N THR A 456 6.36 -6.27 -14.34
CA THR A 456 7.13 -5.40 -15.22
C THR A 456 6.49 -5.29 -16.58
N PHE A 457 6.65 -4.14 -17.22
CA PHE A 457 6.27 -3.89 -18.61
C PHE A 457 7.50 -3.44 -19.37
N ALA A 458 7.70 -3.99 -20.57
CA ALA A 458 8.83 -3.68 -21.45
C ALA A 458 8.39 -3.13 -22.81
N ASP A 459 7.10 -3.12 -23.12
CA ASP A 459 6.56 -2.53 -24.34
C ASP A 459 6.57 -0.99 -24.21
N PRO A 460 7.30 -0.28 -25.11
CA PRO A 460 7.43 1.18 -25.02
C PRO A 460 6.10 1.94 -25.16
N GLU A 461 5.14 1.41 -25.92
CA GLU A 461 3.84 2.07 -26.10
C GLU A 461 3.00 1.95 -24.84
N VAL A 462 2.95 0.76 -24.24
CA VAL A 462 2.31 0.50 -22.95
C VAL A 462 2.92 1.39 -21.85
N ILE A 463 4.26 1.41 -21.77
CA ILE A 463 4.98 2.20 -20.75
C ILE A 463 4.66 3.69 -20.90
N ARG A 464 4.67 4.20 -22.14
CA ARG A 464 4.33 5.60 -22.43
C ARG A 464 2.89 5.92 -22.06
N ALA A 465 1.94 5.06 -22.43
CA ALA A 465 0.53 5.23 -22.11
C ALA A 465 0.32 5.24 -20.58
N PHE A 466 0.93 4.32 -19.85
CA PHE A 466 0.84 4.26 -18.39
C PHE A 466 1.45 5.48 -17.71
N ARG A 467 2.63 5.90 -18.15
CA ARG A 467 3.30 7.11 -17.64
C ARG A 467 2.47 8.37 -17.90
N LEU A 468 1.88 8.50 -19.08
CA LEU A 468 0.99 9.63 -19.40
C LEU A 468 -0.25 9.65 -18.51
N ARG A 469 -0.87 8.50 -18.23
CA ARG A 469 -1.97 8.39 -17.28
C ARG A 469 -1.57 8.89 -15.89
N CYS A 470 -0.40 8.50 -15.39
CA CYS A 470 0.12 8.99 -14.10
C CYS A 470 0.39 10.50 -14.12
N PHE A 471 0.94 11.03 -15.22
CA PHE A 471 1.22 12.46 -15.37
C PHE A 471 -0.06 13.29 -15.42
N ASP A 472 -1.03 12.87 -16.24
CA ASP A 472 -2.30 13.56 -16.44
C ASP A 472 -3.13 13.60 -15.16
N HIS A 473 -2.96 12.62 -14.27
CA HIS A 473 -3.60 12.63 -12.97
C HIS A 473 -3.12 13.81 -12.09
N TRP A 474 -1.84 14.17 -12.16
CA TRP A 474 -1.27 15.23 -11.33
C TRP A 474 -1.29 16.61 -11.98
N LEU A 475 -1.22 16.64 -13.30
CA LEU A 475 -1.13 17.87 -14.07
C LEU A 475 -2.54 18.48 -14.32
N PRO A 476 -2.67 19.80 -14.51
CA PRO A 476 -3.91 20.37 -14.99
C PRO A 476 -4.18 19.93 -16.45
N ASP A 477 -5.46 19.87 -16.84
CA ASP A 477 -5.88 19.42 -18.18
C ASP A 477 -5.20 20.19 -19.32
N ASP A 478 -4.99 21.49 -19.13
CA ASP A 478 -4.34 22.40 -20.08
C ASP A 478 -2.83 22.51 -19.88
N ALA A 479 -2.20 21.53 -19.19
CA ALA A 479 -0.75 21.51 -19.04
C ALA A 479 -0.06 21.45 -20.40
N ALA A 480 0.98 22.28 -20.55
CA ALA A 480 1.76 22.33 -21.78
C ALA A 480 2.39 20.97 -22.14
N PRO A 481 2.53 20.63 -23.44
CA PRO A 481 3.08 19.34 -23.87
C PRO A 481 4.45 19.01 -23.27
N GLU A 482 5.27 20.04 -22.96
CA GLU A 482 6.57 19.90 -22.32
C GLU A 482 6.48 19.22 -20.94
N ALA A 483 5.36 19.36 -20.24
CA ALA A 483 5.15 18.72 -18.94
C ALA A 483 4.98 17.20 -19.05
N ARG A 484 4.66 16.70 -20.25
CA ARG A 484 4.44 15.26 -20.55
C ARG A 484 5.65 14.61 -21.22
N ALA A 485 6.59 15.40 -21.75
CA ALA A 485 7.74 14.90 -22.47
C ALA A 485 8.94 14.67 -21.53
N PRO A 486 9.53 13.46 -21.49
CA PRO A 486 10.61 13.11 -20.55
C PRO A 486 11.76 14.13 -20.50
N GLY A 487 12.18 14.69 -21.66
CA GLY A 487 13.32 15.61 -21.76
C GLY A 487 13.08 16.99 -21.13
N SER A 488 11.82 17.44 -20.97
CA SER A 488 11.43 18.77 -20.48
C SER A 488 10.54 18.73 -19.23
N ALA A 489 10.01 17.55 -18.89
CA ALA A 489 9.05 17.39 -17.80
C ALA A 489 9.57 17.96 -16.47
N VAL A 490 10.80 17.66 -16.07
CA VAL A 490 11.38 18.15 -14.80
C VAL A 490 11.33 19.68 -14.71
N GLY A 491 11.71 20.39 -15.77
CA GLY A 491 11.65 21.85 -15.80
C GLY A 491 10.21 22.40 -15.77
N ALA A 492 9.30 21.76 -16.51
CA ALA A 492 7.88 22.15 -16.54
C ALA A 492 7.20 21.92 -15.18
N TRP A 493 7.40 20.74 -14.55
CA TRP A 493 6.87 20.43 -13.23
C TRP A 493 7.43 21.35 -12.13
N THR A 494 8.74 21.67 -12.21
CA THR A 494 9.37 22.62 -11.28
C THR A 494 8.72 24.00 -11.37
N ARG A 495 8.47 24.51 -12.60
CA ARG A 495 7.82 25.80 -12.78
C ARG A 495 6.36 25.78 -12.29
N LEU A 496 5.58 24.75 -12.64
CA LEU A 496 4.20 24.59 -12.17
C LEU A 496 4.14 24.55 -10.64
N ALA A 497 4.97 23.72 -10.01
CA ALA A 497 5.03 23.61 -8.56
C ALA A 497 5.40 24.94 -7.88
N ALA A 498 6.35 25.70 -8.46
CA ALA A 498 6.72 27.03 -7.95
C ALA A 498 5.57 28.04 -8.09
N GLN A 499 4.84 28.02 -9.20
CA GLN A 499 3.65 28.84 -9.39
C GLN A 499 2.55 28.49 -8.38
N ASN A 500 2.26 27.20 -8.21
CA ASN A 500 1.29 26.72 -7.23
C ASN A 500 1.71 27.07 -5.79
N ALA A 501 3.00 26.98 -5.47
CA ALA A 501 3.52 27.34 -4.16
C ALA A 501 3.39 28.83 -3.82
N ALA A 502 3.45 29.71 -4.84
CA ALA A 502 3.26 31.15 -4.70
C ALA A 502 1.79 31.57 -4.72
N ALA A 503 0.90 30.73 -5.25
CA ALA A 503 -0.52 31.04 -5.37
C ALA A 503 -1.31 30.63 -4.11
N PRO A 504 -2.38 31.37 -3.75
CA PRO A 504 -3.33 30.89 -2.76
C PRO A 504 -3.97 29.57 -3.23
N PRO A 505 -4.32 28.65 -2.31
CA PRO A 505 -4.76 27.29 -2.67
C PRO A 505 -5.81 27.23 -3.78
N GLN A 506 -6.83 28.09 -3.73
CA GLN A 506 -7.95 28.10 -4.69
C GLN A 506 -7.57 28.55 -6.11
N ARG A 507 -6.36 29.05 -6.32
CA ARG A 507 -5.83 29.46 -7.64
C ARG A 507 -4.77 28.50 -8.18
N ARG A 508 -4.48 27.41 -7.45
CA ARG A 508 -3.54 26.37 -7.88
C ARG A 508 -4.14 25.54 -9.00
N ARG A 509 -3.27 25.00 -9.84
CA ARG A 509 -3.65 24.22 -11.01
C ARG A 509 -3.08 22.81 -10.90
N GLY A 510 -3.93 21.80 -11.06
CA GLY A 510 -3.55 20.42 -10.77
C GLY A 510 -3.14 20.23 -9.32
N PHE A 511 -2.44 19.15 -9.03
CA PHE A 511 -2.08 18.77 -7.66
C PHE A 511 -0.59 18.98 -7.33
N VAL A 512 0.24 19.34 -8.30
CA VAL A 512 1.70 19.35 -8.17
C VAL A 512 2.18 20.49 -7.29
N MET A 513 2.79 20.14 -6.15
CA MET A 513 3.47 21.06 -5.23
C MET A 513 4.92 20.64 -5.01
N PRO A 514 5.83 21.56 -4.64
CA PRO A 514 7.19 21.15 -4.28
C PRO A 514 7.17 20.40 -2.94
N TYR A 515 7.94 19.32 -2.85
CA TYR A 515 8.13 18.61 -1.57
C TYR A 515 8.93 19.48 -0.60
N GLU A 516 8.46 19.59 0.65
CA GLU A 516 9.13 20.32 1.72
C GLU A 516 10.05 19.39 2.51
N PHE A 517 11.36 19.59 2.37
CA PHE A 517 12.38 18.72 2.99
C PHE A 517 12.57 19.00 4.48
N GLU A 518 12.43 20.26 4.87
CA GLU A 518 12.78 20.74 6.21
C GLU A 518 11.95 20.09 7.35
N PRO A 519 10.62 19.89 7.22
CA PRO A 519 9.85 19.21 8.26
C PRO A 519 10.36 17.81 8.57
N GLY A 520 10.67 17.00 7.53
CA GLY A 520 11.24 15.65 7.69
C GLY A 520 12.66 15.68 8.26
N GLU A 521 13.50 16.63 7.83
CA GLU A 521 14.85 16.80 8.35
C GLU A 521 14.88 17.20 9.83
N ARG A 522 13.96 18.04 10.28
CA ARG A 522 13.84 18.43 11.69
C ARG A 522 13.28 17.32 12.58
N PHE A 523 12.30 16.57 12.09
CA PHE A 523 11.64 15.51 12.84
C PHE A 523 12.49 14.23 12.89
N GLY A 524 13.23 13.95 11.82
CA GLY A 524 14.01 12.73 11.64
C GLY A 524 15.12 12.56 12.68
N ARG A 525 15.28 11.33 13.21
CA ARG A 525 16.32 10.98 14.16
C ARG A 525 17.00 9.68 13.77
N ASP A 526 18.34 9.68 13.76
CA ASP A 526 19.12 8.46 13.53
C ASP A 526 19.00 7.50 14.71
N LEU A 527 18.89 6.22 14.39
CA LEU A 527 18.96 5.14 15.37
C LEU A 527 20.22 4.31 15.07
N VAL A 528 21.27 4.55 15.85
CA VAL A 528 22.55 3.86 15.68
C VAL A 528 22.37 2.35 15.78
N ALA A 529 22.96 1.59 14.86
CA ALA A 529 22.89 0.12 14.75
C ALA A 529 21.49 -0.47 14.46
N VAL A 530 20.50 0.36 14.12
CA VAL A 530 19.19 -0.12 13.66
C VAL A 530 19.23 -0.27 12.13
N PRO A 531 18.84 -1.45 11.59
CA PRO A 531 18.82 -1.68 10.16
C PRO A 531 17.70 -0.85 9.48
N GLU A 532 17.94 -0.42 8.22
CA GLU A 532 16.95 0.38 7.47
C GLU A 532 15.65 -0.37 7.19
N GLU A 533 15.69 -1.68 7.26
CA GLU A 533 14.55 -2.58 7.06
C GLU A 533 13.53 -2.53 8.21
N LEU A 534 13.84 -1.86 9.32
CA LEU A 534 12.87 -1.73 10.41
C LEU A 534 11.67 -0.86 10.00
N VAL A 535 11.86 0.08 9.03
CA VAL A 535 10.86 1.09 8.64
C VAL A 535 10.68 1.24 7.14
#